data_883befc64b0cb950fdeccbc45352b763
#
_entry.id   883befc64b0cb950fdeccbc45352b763
#
_cell.length_a   1.000
_cell.length_b   1.000
_cell.length_c   1.000
_cell.angle_alpha   90.00
_cell.angle_beta   90.00
_cell.angle_gamma   90.00
#
_symmetry.space_group_name_H-M   'P 1'
#
loop_
_entity.id
_entity.type
_entity.pdbx_description
1 polymer ?
#
loop_
_entity_poly.entity_id
_entity_poly.type
_entity_poly.pdbx_seq_one_letter_code
_entity_poly.pdbx_strand_id
1 'polypeptide(L)'
;MLFRSYLRAAVDKQTRRSKKMVIPAGVLYYHIEDPFVTSRLDFEEKRTYLLNELLMRGLVNEEDPVLPSLDATLAGEEGTLAASAKSLVVPVGTKKDGMLKKNAATITTENFKELIDFTERKLQEIGVQIGAGETRVHPYQKADSMKSCACDYCNYHGICGFDAKLAGNSYRKIWPKTNDDVFSEIRRESDVPSEDRKGNEVNDVVPSEDRKGNEASGKEETR
;
A
#
# COMPACT_ATOMS: atom_id res chain seq x y z
N MET A 1 -0.28 -3.49 9.61
CA MET A 1 0.31 -4.84 9.78
C MET A 1 -0.62 -5.83 10.47
N LEU A 2 -1.22 -5.51 11.61
CA LEU A 2 -2.12 -6.41 12.39
C LEU A 2 -3.24 -7.06 11.58
N PHE A 3 -3.91 -6.33 10.70
CA PHE A 3 -5.07 -6.85 9.92
C PHE A 3 -4.75 -8.07 9.05
N ARG A 4 -3.54 -8.17 8.49
CA ARG A 4 -3.15 -9.31 7.64
C ARG A 4 -2.90 -10.58 8.45
N SER A 5 -2.37 -10.44 9.66
CA SER A 5 -2.21 -11.57 10.59
C SER A 5 -3.58 -12.08 11.06
N TYR A 6 -4.55 -11.20 11.28
CA TYR A 6 -5.93 -11.61 11.55
C TYR A 6 -6.56 -12.35 10.37
N LEU A 7 -6.32 -11.89 9.13
CA LEU A 7 -6.82 -12.57 7.95
C LEU A 7 -6.29 -14.00 7.86
N ARG A 8 -4.98 -14.21 8.05
CA ARG A 8 -4.39 -15.55 8.08
C ARG A 8 -5.02 -16.44 9.15
N ALA A 9 -5.10 -15.95 10.37
CA ALA A 9 -5.73 -16.68 11.46
C ALA A 9 -7.21 -17.02 11.17
N ALA A 10 -7.94 -16.11 10.52
CA ALA A 10 -9.32 -16.35 10.11
C ALA A 10 -9.43 -17.42 9.02
N VAL A 11 -8.57 -17.35 8.00
CA VAL A 11 -8.50 -18.36 6.92
C VAL A 11 -8.16 -19.72 7.48
N ASP A 12 -7.13 -19.84 8.32
CA ASP A 12 -6.72 -21.09 8.93
C ASP A 12 -7.84 -21.69 9.82
N LYS A 13 -8.45 -20.85 10.64
CA LYS A 13 -9.57 -21.26 11.50
C LYS A 13 -10.76 -21.77 10.69
N GLN A 14 -11.12 -21.04 9.63
CA GLN A 14 -12.26 -21.41 8.80
C GLN A 14 -11.96 -22.65 7.95
N THR A 15 -10.76 -22.79 7.43
CA THR A 15 -10.30 -24.00 6.71
C THR A 15 -10.41 -25.24 7.60
N ARG A 16 -9.93 -25.15 8.85
CA ARG A 16 -10.05 -26.26 9.82
C ARG A 16 -11.50 -26.60 10.14
N ARG A 17 -12.36 -25.58 10.26
CA ARG A 17 -13.79 -25.74 10.59
C ARG A 17 -14.59 -26.32 9.45
N SER A 18 -14.41 -25.82 8.24
CA SER A 18 -15.16 -26.22 7.04
C SER A 18 -14.61 -27.49 6.40
N LYS A 19 -13.36 -27.88 6.70
CA LYS A 19 -12.58 -28.92 6.00
C LYS A 19 -12.47 -28.68 4.49
N LYS A 20 -12.60 -27.41 4.05
CA LYS A 20 -12.46 -26.96 2.68
C LYS A 20 -11.39 -25.89 2.63
N MET A 21 -10.69 -25.80 1.50
CA MET A 21 -9.78 -24.67 1.24
C MET A 21 -10.56 -23.36 1.26
N VAL A 22 -10.10 -22.42 2.06
CA VAL A 22 -10.69 -21.08 2.16
C VAL A 22 -9.73 -20.09 1.54
N ILE A 23 -10.24 -19.31 0.59
CA ILE A 23 -9.48 -18.27 -0.11
C ILE A 23 -9.82 -16.92 0.53
N PRO A 24 -8.83 -16.07 0.83
CA PRO A 24 -9.10 -14.73 1.34
C PRO A 24 -9.75 -13.87 0.28
N ALA A 25 -10.90 -13.26 0.59
CA ALA A 25 -11.63 -12.39 -0.33
C ALA A 25 -11.03 -10.99 -0.41
N GLY A 26 -10.44 -10.49 0.66
CA GLY A 26 -9.83 -9.17 0.69
C GLY A 26 -9.45 -8.71 2.09
N VAL A 27 -8.69 -7.63 2.12
CA VAL A 27 -8.40 -6.83 3.32
C VAL A 27 -8.85 -5.41 3.04
N LEU A 28 -9.92 -5.00 3.69
CA LEU A 28 -10.55 -3.71 3.49
C LEU A 28 -10.46 -2.87 4.76
N TYR A 29 -10.24 -1.60 4.55
CA TYR A 29 -10.17 -0.58 5.58
C TYR A 29 -11.32 0.40 5.39
N TYR A 30 -12.22 0.46 6.36
CA TYR A 30 -13.29 1.42 6.37
C TYR A 30 -12.92 2.61 7.27
N HIS A 31 -12.86 3.79 6.67
CA HIS A 31 -12.59 5.03 7.39
C HIS A 31 -13.92 5.65 7.77
N ILE A 32 -14.19 5.72 9.07
CA ILE A 32 -15.42 6.31 9.59
C ILE A 32 -15.15 7.82 9.73
N GLU A 33 -15.55 8.57 8.72
CA GLU A 33 -15.56 10.04 8.72
C GLU A 33 -16.98 10.53 8.50
N ASP A 34 -17.22 11.78 8.92
CA ASP A 34 -18.41 12.52 8.55
C ASP A 34 -18.02 13.56 7.48
N PRO A 35 -18.07 13.17 6.18
CA PRO A 35 -17.59 14.01 5.10
C PRO A 35 -18.53 15.21 4.88
N PHE A 36 -17.95 16.40 4.86
CA PHE A 36 -18.66 17.63 4.54
C PHE A 36 -18.86 17.78 3.02
N VAL A 37 -20.10 18.02 2.61
CA VAL A 37 -20.44 18.29 1.22
C VAL A 37 -20.78 19.77 1.04
N THR A 38 -20.13 20.41 0.06
CA THR A 38 -20.46 21.79 -0.28
C THR A 38 -21.87 21.93 -0.82
N SER A 39 -22.55 23.02 -0.48
CA SER A 39 -23.98 23.24 -0.73
C SER A 39 -24.37 23.39 -2.22
N ARG A 40 -23.42 23.46 -3.15
CA ARG A 40 -23.65 23.74 -4.58
C ARG A 40 -24.09 22.54 -5.41
N LEU A 41 -23.99 21.32 -4.87
CA LEU A 41 -24.36 20.09 -5.56
C LEU A 41 -25.85 19.81 -5.35
N ASP A 42 -26.48 19.13 -6.32
CA ASP A 42 -27.83 18.60 -6.14
C ASP A 42 -27.84 17.38 -5.18
N PHE A 43 -29.02 16.84 -4.89
CA PHE A 43 -29.16 15.75 -3.93
C PHE A 43 -28.47 14.45 -4.37
N GLU A 44 -28.57 14.07 -5.63
CA GLU A 44 -27.95 12.85 -6.16
C GLU A 44 -26.44 12.98 -6.29
N GLU A 45 -25.96 14.14 -6.66
CA GLU A 45 -24.52 14.45 -6.70
C GLU A 45 -23.93 14.40 -5.30
N LYS A 46 -24.59 14.98 -4.29
CA LYS A 46 -24.17 14.89 -2.89
C LYS A 46 -24.10 13.46 -2.41
N ARG A 47 -25.14 12.68 -2.69
CA ARG A 47 -25.18 11.26 -2.32
C ARG A 47 -24.03 10.47 -2.96
N THR A 48 -23.80 10.67 -4.24
CA THR A 48 -22.72 10.01 -4.97
C THR A 48 -21.35 10.42 -4.42
N TYR A 49 -21.15 11.69 -4.10
CA TYR A 49 -19.94 12.18 -3.46
C TYR A 49 -19.71 11.50 -2.11
N LEU A 50 -20.70 11.50 -1.23
CA LEU A 50 -20.62 10.86 0.09
C LEU A 50 -20.29 9.36 -0.02
N LEU A 51 -20.95 8.64 -0.93
CA LEU A 51 -20.66 7.22 -1.13
C LEU A 51 -19.24 6.96 -1.65
N ASN A 52 -18.69 7.85 -2.47
CA ASN A 52 -17.30 7.76 -2.92
C ASN A 52 -16.30 8.04 -1.78
N GLU A 53 -16.57 8.99 -0.91
CA GLU A 53 -15.71 9.29 0.26
C GLU A 53 -15.74 8.14 1.29
N LEU A 54 -16.88 7.50 1.44
CA LEU A 54 -17.07 6.36 2.34
C LEU A 54 -16.64 5.01 1.72
N LEU A 55 -16.14 5.02 0.48
CA LEU A 55 -15.66 3.81 -0.19
C LEU A 55 -14.54 3.15 0.62
N MET A 56 -14.67 1.86 0.90
CA MET A 56 -13.63 1.10 1.57
C MET A 56 -12.31 1.15 0.78
N ARG A 57 -11.20 1.22 1.48
CA ARG A 57 -9.85 1.17 0.90
C ARG A 57 -9.19 -0.15 1.24
N GLY A 58 -8.34 -0.66 0.37
CA GLY A 58 -7.66 -1.92 0.62
C GLY A 58 -7.36 -2.71 -0.63
N LEU A 59 -7.19 -4.02 -0.47
CA LEU A 59 -6.91 -4.96 -1.55
C LEU A 59 -7.98 -6.04 -1.57
N VAL A 60 -8.45 -6.37 -2.76
CA VAL A 60 -9.48 -7.37 -3.00
C VAL A 60 -8.92 -8.46 -3.90
N ASN A 61 -9.31 -9.70 -3.65
CA ASN A 61 -8.96 -10.81 -4.52
C ASN A 61 -9.73 -10.69 -5.84
N GLU A 62 -9.04 -10.81 -6.96
CA GLU A 62 -9.60 -10.64 -8.30
C GLU A 62 -10.22 -11.90 -8.89
N GLU A 63 -10.17 -13.03 -8.19
CA GLU A 63 -10.76 -14.27 -8.69
C GLU A 63 -12.27 -14.19 -8.85
N ASP A 64 -12.77 -14.81 -9.90
CA ASP A 64 -14.13 -14.67 -10.40
C ASP A 64 -15.26 -14.80 -9.35
N PRO A 65 -15.29 -15.76 -8.43
CA PRO A 65 -16.41 -15.83 -7.51
C PRO A 65 -16.37 -14.77 -6.40
N VAL A 66 -15.22 -14.09 -6.19
CA VAL A 66 -15.01 -13.19 -5.04
C VAL A 66 -15.67 -11.83 -5.27
N LEU A 67 -15.39 -11.19 -6.40
CA LEU A 67 -15.85 -9.84 -6.67
C LEU A 67 -17.37 -9.70 -6.71
N PRO A 68 -18.13 -10.56 -7.43
CA PRO A 68 -19.59 -10.55 -7.41
C PRO A 68 -20.18 -10.89 -6.03
N SER A 69 -19.47 -11.69 -5.23
CA SER A 69 -19.90 -12.03 -3.87
C SER A 69 -19.73 -10.88 -2.88
N LEU A 70 -18.80 -9.96 -3.13
CA LEU A 70 -18.60 -8.77 -2.30
C LEU A 70 -19.56 -7.64 -2.64
N ASP A 71 -19.87 -7.48 -3.92
CA ASP A 71 -20.82 -6.46 -4.39
C ASP A 71 -21.56 -6.95 -5.64
N ALA A 72 -22.87 -7.13 -5.51
CA ALA A 72 -23.73 -7.60 -6.58
C ALA A 72 -23.75 -6.67 -7.80
N THR A 73 -23.35 -5.39 -7.67
CA THR A 73 -23.24 -4.47 -8.80
C THR A 73 -22.13 -4.85 -9.77
N LEU A 74 -21.19 -5.67 -9.32
CA LEU A 74 -20.10 -6.21 -10.14
C LEU A 74 -20.48 -7.51 -10.85
N ALA A 75 -21.60 -8.12 -10.50
CA ALA A 75 -22.08 -9.36 -11.12
C ALA A 75 -22.62 -9.10 -12.54
N GLY A 76 -22.04 -9.76 -13.52
CA GLY A 76 -22.53 -9.83 -14.90
C GLY A 76 -23.30 -11.10 -15.18
N GLU A 77 -23.55 -11.41 -16.45
CA GLU A 77 -24.21 -12.63 -16.88
C GLU A 77 -23.23 -13.82 -16.82
N GLU A 78 -23.76 -15.01 -16.51
CA GLU A 78 -23.03 -16.29 -16.51
C GLU A 78 -21.72 -16.30 -15.68
N GLY A 79 -21.68 -15.57 -14.56
CA GLY A 79 -20.51 -15.53 -13.68
C GLY A 79 -19.39 -14.58 -14.13
N THR A 80 -19.62 -13.81 -15.18
CA THR A 80 -18.69 -12.75 -15.62
C THR A 80 -18.86 -11.47 -14.78
N LEU A 81 -17.94 -10.52 -14.95
CA LEU A 81 -18.08 -9.20 -14.35
C LEU A 81 -18.93 -8.28 -15.23
N ALA A 82 -19.79 -7.49 -14.61
CA ALA A 82 -20.63 -6.53 -15.31
C ALA A 82 -19.78 -5.47 -16.02
N ALA A 83 -20.15 -5.14 -17.27
CA ALA A 83 -19.48 -4.12 -18.06
C ALA A 83 -19.72 -2.71 -17.50
N SER A 84 -18.69 -1.87 -17.49
CA SER A 84 -18.75 -0.48 -17.00
C SER A 84 -19.26 -0.33 -15.56
N ALA A 85 -19.18 -1.38 -14.76
CA ALA A 85 -19.60 -1.34 -13.36
C ALA A 85 -18.59 -0.56 -12.50
N LYS A 86 -19.11 0.09 -11.46
CA LYS A 86 -18.32 0.72 -10.41
C LYS A 86 -18.94 0.35 -9.08
N SER A 87 -18.20 -0.36 -8.25
CA SER A 87 -18.64 -0.64 -6.90
C SER A 87 -18.66 0.64 -6.05
N LEU A 88 -19.64 0.73 -5.17
CA LEU A 88 -19.72 1.75 -4.12
C LEU A 88 -19.32 1.21 -2.75
N VAL A 89 -18.90 -0.05 -2.68
CA VAL A 89 -18.52 -0.74 -1.45
C VAL A 89 -17.02 -1.01 -1.43
N VAL A 90 -16.49 -1.60 -2.51
CA VAL A 90 -15.08 -1.96 -2.65
C VAL A 90 -14.39 -1.13 -3.74
N PRO A 91 -13.08 -0.90 -3.68
CA PRO A 91 -12.36 -0.03 -4.62
C PRO A 91 -12.12 -0.73 -5.97
N VAL A 92 -13.19 -1.24 -6.57
CA VAL A 92 -13.15 -2.01 -7.82
C VAL A 92 -14.09 -1.42 -8.85
N GLY A 93 -13.67 -1.43 -10.09
CA GLY A 93 -14.53 -1.07 -11.23
C GLY A 93 -14.08 -1.77 -12.49
N THR A 94 -15.00 -1.95 -13.43
CA THR A 94 -14.76 -2.64 -14.70
C THR A 94 -14.76 -1.65 -15.88
N LYS A 95 -14.16 -2.08 -16.98
CA LYS A 95 -14.21 -1.41 -18.27
C LYS A 95 -15.47 -1.81 -19.04
N LYS A 96 -15.64 -1.26 -20.26
CA LYS A 96 -16.74 -1.58 -21.17
C LYS A 96 -16.74 -3.05 -21.63
N ASP A 97 -15.60 -3.68 -21.60
CA ASP A 97 -15.39 -5.09 -21.95
C ASP A 97 -15.54 -6.05 -20.76
N GLY A 98 -15.96 -5.56 -19.59
CA GLY A 98 -16.07 -6.37 -18.36
C GLY A 98 -14.74 -6.63 -17.65
N MET A 99 -13.61 -6.24 -18.24
CA MET A 99 -12.31 -6.41 -17.59
C MET A 99 -12.09 -5.38 -16.47
N LEU A 100 -11.27 -5.73 -15.49
CA LEU A 100 -10.94 -4.83 -14.39
C LEU A 100 -10.21 -3.58 -14.90
N LYS A 101 -10.51 -2.44 -14.28
CA LYS A 101 -9.76 -1.20 -14.54
C LYS A 101 -8.32 -1.33 -14.03
N LYS A 102 -7.38 -0.70 -14.72
CA LYS A 102 -5.96 -0.72 -14.35
C LYS A 102 -5.68 -0.20 -12.93
N ASN A 103 -6.54 0.68 -12.43
CA ASN A 103 -6.45 1.24 -11.08
C ASN A 103 -7.34 0.52 -10.05
N ALA A 104 -7.90 -0.63 -10.39
CA ALA A 104 -8.61 -1.46 -9.42
C ALA A 104 -7.64 -1.94 -8.35
N ALA A 105 -8.05 -1.85 -7.10
CA ALA A 105 -7.24 -2.32 -5.99
C ALA A 105 -7.38 -3.83 -5.79
N THR A 106 -7.04 -4.59 -6.82
CA THR A 106 -7.15 -6.06 -6.86
C THR A 106 -5.79 -6.71 -6.96
N ILE A 107 -5.70 -7.93 -6.45
CA ILE A 107 -4.54 -8.81 -6.57
C ILE A 107 -4.97 -10.27 -6.70
N THR A 108 -4.14 -11.10 -7.32
CA THR A 108 -4.36 -12.55 -7.44
C THR A 108 -4.31 -13.24 -6.08
N THR A 109 -4.87 -14.44 -5.96
CA THR A 109 -4.76 -15.27 -4.75
C THR A 109 -3.30 -15.57 -4.41
N GLU A 110 -2.45 -15.78 -5.38
CA GLU A 110 -1.01 -16.04 -5.18
C GLU A 110 -0.31 -14.82 -4.58
N ASN A 111 -0.50 -13.65 -5.17
CA ASN A 111 0.02 -12.39 -4.63
C ASN A 111 -0.53 -12.10 -3.22
N PHE A 112 -1.78 -12.47 -2.96
CA PHE A 112 -2.37 -12.34 -1.63
C PHE A 112 -1.63 -13.19 -0.60
N LYS A 113 -1.33 -14.44 -0.96
CA LYS A 113 -0.56 -15.36 -0.13
C LYS A 113 0.87 -14.84 0.11
N GLU A 114 1.58 -14.45 -0.96
CA GLU A 114 2.92 -13.87 -0.86
C GLU A 114 2.95 -12.66 0.10
N LEU A 115 1.95 -11.78 -0.01
CA LEU A 115 1.83 -10.61 0.83
C LEU A 115 1.58 -10.94 2.32
N ILE A 116 0.79 -11.97 2.60
CA ILE A 116 0.54 -12.46 3.96
C ILE A 116 1.83 -13.05 4.53
N ASP A 117 2.49 -13.94 3.79
CA ASP A 117 3.73 -14.60 4.22
C ASP A 117 4.86 -13.59 4.44
N PHE A 118 5.00 -12.60 3.55
CA PHE A 118 5.92 -11.48 3.72
C PHE A 118 5.66 -10.69 5.01
N THR A 119 4.39 -10.36 5.26
CA THR A 119 4.01 -9.58 6.44
C THR A 119 4.34 -10.34 7.73
N GLU A 120 4.12 -11.65 7.74
CA GLU A 120 4.42 -12.49 8.90
C GLU A 120 5.93 -12.53 9.18
N ARG A 121 6.75 -12.75 8.14
CA ARG A 121 8.21 -12.68 8.27
C ARG A 121 8.67 -11.35 8.82
N LYS A 122 8.17 -10.22 8.28
CA LYS A 122 8.53 -8.88 8.76
C LYS A 122 8.11 -8.64 10.21
N LEU A 123 6.99 -9.18 10.65
CA LEU A 123 6.59 -9.10 12.07
C LEU A 123 7.55 -9.90 12.97
N GLN A 124 7.98 -11.07 12.53
CA GLN A 124 8.97 -11.88 13.27
C GLN A 124 10.32 -11.17 13.34
N GLU A 125 10.82 -10.62 12.22
CA GLU A 125 12.06 -9.84 12.16
C GLU A 125 12.02 -8.64 13.13
N ILE A 126 10.92 -7.86 13.11
CA ILE A 126 10.72 -6.74 14.04
C ILE A 126 10.69 -7.23 15.49
N GLY A 127 10.02 -8.35 15.76
CA GLY A 127 9.98 -8.94 17.10
C GLY A 127 11.37 -9.31 17.61
N VAL A 128 12.20 -9.90 16.75
CA VAL A 128 13.60 -10.23 17.07
C VAL A 128 14.43 -8.98 17.34
N GLN A 129 14.29 -7.94 16.53
CA GLN A 129 14.99 -6.66 16.70
C GLN A 129 14.62 -5.99 18.02
N ILE A 130 13.33 -5.95 18.36
CA ILE A 130 12.84 -5.43 19.65
C ILE A 130 13.44 -6.23 20.81
N GLY A 131 13.42 -7.56 20.71
CA GLY A 131 14.01 -8.45 21.73
C GLY A 131 15.53 -8.30 21.88
N ALA A 132 16.23 -7.92 20.82
CA ALA A 132 17.66 -7.61 20.81
C ALA A 132 17.98 -6.21 21.37
N GLY A 133 16.96 -5.39 21.70
CA GLY A 133 17.16 -4.04 22.21
C GLY A 133 17.48 -3.02 21.13
N GLU A 134 17.05 -3.22 19.88
CA GLU A 134 17.23 -2.24 18.81
C GLU A 134 16.38 -0.99 19.09
N THR A 135 17.06 0.15 19.29
CA THR A 135 16.43 1.42 19.67
C THR A 135 16.78 2.56 18.72
N ARG A 136 17.41 2.28 17.58
CA ARG A 136 17.79 3.33 16.62
C ARG A 136 16.57 4.09 16.13
N VAL A 137 16.68 5.40 16.08
CA VAL A 137 15.66 6.29 15.56
C VAL A 137 15.89 6.50 14.08
N HIS A 138 15.07 5.89 13.26
CA HIS A 138 15.16 5.98 11.81
C HIS A 138 13.76 6.17 11.19
N PRO A 139 13.17 7.38 11.34
CA PRO A 139 11.80 7.64 10.88
C PRO A 139 11.71 7.62 9.35
N TYR A 140 10.55 7.22 8.82
CA TYR A 140 10.32 7.29 7.38
C TYR A 140 9.91 8.70 6.93
N GLN A 141 10.20 8.99 5.66
CA GLN A 141 9.74 10.17 4.94
C GLN A 141 9.30 9.73 3.54
N LYS A 142 8.17 10.26 3.04
CA LYS A 142 7.81 10.08 1.64
C LYS A 142 8.78 10.82 0.75
N ALA A 143 9.34 10.15 -0.25
CA ALA A 143 10.37 10.73 -1.10
C ALA A 143 9.84 11.81 -2.05
N ASP A 144 8.56 11.76 -2.39
CA ASP A 144 7.84 12.75 -3.21
C ASP A 144 7.36 13.98 -2.43
N SER A 145 7.48 13.96 -1.11
CA SER A 145 6.99 15.05 -0.25
C SER A 145 7.91 15.26 0.94
N MET A 146 8.60 16.40 0.97
CA MET A 146 9.43 16.80 2.12
C MET A 146 8.60 17.06 3.39
N LYS A 147 7.29 17.15 3.28
CA LYS A 147 6.38 17.50 4.38
C LYS A 147 5.62 16.28 4.96
N SER A 148 5.85 15.07 4.46
CA SER A 148 5.14 13.90 4.98
C SER A 148 6.12 12.89 5.54
N CYS A 149 6.33 12.96 6.84
CA CYS A 149 7.20 12.04 7.57
C CYS A 149 6.52 11.48 8.83
N ALA A 150 7.11 10.45 9.40
CA ALA A 150 6.62 9.84 10.63
C ALA A 150 6.62 10.81 11.82
N CYS A 151 7.44 11.87 11.76
CA CYS A 151 7.57 12.85 12.83
C CYS A 151 6.43 13.86 12.88
N ASP A 152 5.69 14.07 11.79
CA ASP A 152 4.65 15.12 11.69
C ASP A 152 3.52 14.92 12.70
N TYR A 153 3.23 13.68 13.07
CA TYR A 153 2.16 13.29 14.00
C TYR A 153 2.68 12.55 15.23
N CYS A 154 4.00 12.66 15.52
CA CYS A 154 4.62 11.92 16.60
C CYS A 154 4.48 12.65 17.93
N ASN A 155 3.80 12.05 18.89
CA ASN A 155 3.63 12.59 20.25
C ASN A 155 4.96 12.65 21.03
N TYR A 156 5.99 11.93 20.60
CA TYR A 156 7.28 11.83 21.26
C TYR A 156 8.35 12.76 20.64
N HIS A 157 7.98 13.62 19.70
CA HIS A 157 8.91 14.50 18.99
C HIS A 157 9.78 15.33 19.96
N GLY A 158 9.19 15.85 21.03
CA GLY A 158 9.91 16.67 22.01
C GLY A 158 10.90 15.88 22.90
N ILE A 159 10.74 14.56 23.01
CA ILE A 159 11.59 13.68 23.83
C ILE A 159 12.63 12.96 22.99
N CYS A 160 12.26 12.60 21.75
CA CYS A 160 13.08 11.81 20.84
C CYS A 160 14.39 12.50 20.43
N GLY A 161 14.39 13.83 20.33
CA GLY A 161 15.58 14.60 19.94
C GLY A 161 16.08 14.35 18.50
N PHE A 162 15.29 13.70 17.65
CA PHE A 162 15.66 13.47 16.26
C PHE A 162 15.67 14.79 15.48
N ASP A 163 16.82 15.12 14.92
CA ASP A 163 17.00 16.23 13.98
C ASP A 163 17.84 15.74 12.79
N ALA A 164 17.27 15.78 11.60
CA ALA A 164 17.96 15.35 10.37
C ALA A 164 19.16 16.22 9.98
N LYS A 165 19.36 17.39 10.64
CA LYS A 165 20.53 18.25 10.46
C LYS A 165 21.74 17.75 11.24
N LEU A 166 21.54 16.90 12.22
CA LEU A 166 22.64 16.35 13.02
C LEU A 166 23.28 15.18 12.28
N ALA A 167 24.59 15.11 12.34
CA ALA A 167 25.36 14.03 11.73
C ALA A 167 24.93 12.68 12.32
N GLY A 168 24.70 11.69 11.45
CA GLY A 168 24.23 10.36 11.84
C GLY A 168 22.70 10.19 11.85
N ASN A 169 21.94 11.27 11.76
CA ASN A 169 20.51 11.22 11.66
C ASN A 169 20.05 11.33 10.19
N SER A 170 19.18 10.45 9.77
CA SER A 170 18.60 10.51 8.41
C SER A 170 17.19 9.94 8.40
N TYR A 171 16.39 10.42 7.46
CA TYR A 171 15.09 9.81 7.17
C TYR A 171 15.27 8.63 6.22
N ARG A 172 14.52 7.56 6.48
CA ARG A 172 14.32 6.48 5.51
C ARG A 172 13.30 6.93 4.47
N LYS A 173 13.77 7.21 3.27
CA LYS A 173 12.91 7.66 2.16
C LYS A 173 12.12 6.50 1.57
N ILE A 174 10.81 6.67 1.45
CA ILE A 174 9.90 5.71 0.84
C ILE A 174 9.42 6.29 -0.49
N TRP A 175 9.80 5.65 -1.58
CA TRP A 175 9.39 6.00 -2.94
C TRP A 175 8.04 5.35 -3.28
N PRO A 176 7.16 6.04 -4.03
CA PRO A 176 5.97 5.41 -4.59
C PRO A 176 6.38 4.24 -5.48
N LYS A 177 5.70 3.10 -5.33
CA LYS A 177 5.93 1.90 -6.11
C LYS A 177 4.62 1.41 -6.70
N THR A 178 4.69 0.78 -7.88
CA THR A 178 3.56 0.05 -8.44
C THR A 178 3.37 -1.28 -7.70
N ASN A 179 2.20 -1.90 -7.84
CA ASN A 179 1.97 -3.23 -7.26
C ASN A 179 2.99 -4.25 -7.79
N ASP A 180 3.31 -4.19 -9.08
CA ASP A 180 4.28 -5.11 -9.70
C ASP A 180 5.68 -4.96 -9.11
N ASP A 181 6.13 -3.72 -8.87
CA ASP A 181 7.42 -3.45 -8.23
C ASP A 181 7.45 -3.99 -6.79
N VAL A 182 6.36 -3.79 -6.04
CA VAL A 182 6.25 -4.28 -4.67
C VAL A 182 6.32 -5.80 -4.62
N PHE A 183 5.59 -6.51 -5.48
CA PHE A 183 5.63 -7.97 -5.51
C PHE A 183 6.97 -8.51 -6.01
N SER A 184 7.62 -7.83 -6.94
CA SER A 184 8.97 -8.18 -7.39
C SER A 184 9.99 -8.08 -6.24
N GLU A 185 9.89 -7.07 -5.40
CA GLU A 185 10.73 -6.94 -4.19
C GLU A 185 10.42 -8.01 -3.15
N ILE A 186 9.14 -8.29 -2.90
CA ILE A 186 8.73 -9.33 -1.95
C ILE A 186 9.33 -10.69 -2.34
N ARG A 187 9.31 -11.03 -3.64
CA ARG A 187 9.90 -12.26 -4.15
C ARG A 187 11.40 -12.28 -4.01
N ARG A 188 12.07 -11.18 -4.40
CA ARG A 188 13.53 -11.07 -4.26
C ARG A 188 13.97 -11.20 -2.80
N GLU A 189 13.29 -10.56 -1.85
CA GLU A 189 13.59 -10.72 -0.43
C GLU A 189 13.31 -12.16 0.07
N SER A 190 12.37 -12.86 -0.54
CA SER A 190 12.06 -14.24 -0.17
C SER A 190 13.16 -15.20 -0.56
N ASP A 191 13.85 -14.95 -1.67
CA ASP A 191 14.92 -15.79 -2.22
C ASP A 191 16.26 -15.62 -1.48
N VAL A 192 16.42 -14.56 -0.67
CA VAL A 192 17.63 -14.36 0.13
C VAL A 192 17.58 -15.23 1.40
N PRO A 193 18.60 -16.08 1.66
CA PRO A 193 18.68 -16.90 2.87
C PRO A 193 18.59 -16.04 4.13
N SER A 194 17.96 -16.57 5.18
CA SER A 194 17.72 -15.85 6.44
C SER A 194 19.01 -15.41 7.17
N GLU A 195 20.12 -16.05 6.89
CA GLU A 195 21.44 -15.74 7.47
C GLU A 195 22.06 -14.47 6.90
N ASP A 196 21.81 -14.19 5.61
CA ASP A 196 22.38 -13.04 4.90
C ASP A 196 21.54 -11.75 5.08
N ARG A 197 20.35 -11.85 5.68
CA ARG A 197 19.43 -10.70 5.87
C ARG A 197 19.86 -9.74 6.98
N LYS A 198 20.81 -10.13 7.83
CA LYS A 198 21.27 -9.31 8.97
C LYS A 198 22.11 -8.08 8.58
N GLY A 199 22.44 -7.90 7.30
CA GLY A 199 23.34 -6.85 6.81
C GLY A 199 22.78 -5.90 5.76
N ASN A 200 21.58 -6.14 5.22
CA ASN A 200 20.99 -5.24 4.24
C ASN A 200 20.28 -4.05 4.93
N GLU A 201 21.07 -3.10 5.38
CA GLU A 201 20.65 -1.70 5.35
C GLU A 201 20.22 -1.42 3.92
N VAL A 202 18.97 -1.00 3.74
CA VAL A 202 18.45 -0.59 2.44
C VAL A 202 19.33 0.55 1.95
N ASN A 203 20.37 0.21 1.16
CA ASN A 203 21.09 1.18 0.36
C ASN A 203 20.07 1.68 -0.68
N ASP A 204 19.46 2.81 -0.39
CA ASP A 204 18.75 3.62 -1.37
C ASP A 204 19.74 3.96 -2.49
N VAL A 205 19.81 3.09 -3.49
CA VAL A 205 20.51 3.38 -4.75
C VAL A 205 19.72 4.49 -5.41
N VAL A 206 20.17 5.70 -5.18
CA VAL A 206 19.75 6.87 -5.95
C VAL A 206 20.14 6.59 -7.41
N PRO A 207 19.20 6.56 -8.37
CA PRO A 207 19.58 6.54 -9.78
C PRO A 207 20.47 7.77 -10.04
N SER A 208 21.65 7.55 -10.53
CA SER A 208 22.55 8.62 -10.96
C SER A 208 21.88 9.37 -12.11
N GLU A 209 21.25 10.52 -11.81
CA GLU A 209 20.86 11.47 -12.83
C GLU A 209 22.15 12.00 -13.48
N ASP A 210 22.32 11.67 -14.75
CA ASP A 210 23.34 12.22 -15.61
C ASP A 210 23.31 13.76 -15.51
N ARG A 211 24.34 14.32 -14.87
CA ARG A 211 24.64 15.74 -14.92
C ARG A 211 25.06 16.08 -16.34
N LYS A 212 24.09 16.44 -17.17
CA LYS A 212 24.38 17.20 -18.39
C LYS A 212 24.82 18.59 -17.97
N GLY A 213 26.11 18.83 -18.17
CA GLY A 213 26.73 20.13 -17.96
C GLY A 213 26.05 21.18 -18.83
N ASN A 214 25.61 22.25 -18.21
CA ASN A 214 25.25 23.49 -18.86
C ASN A 214 26.47 24.39 -18.76
N GLU A 215 27.31 24.33 -19.80
CA GLU A 215 28.31 25.37 -20.06
C GLU A 215 27.57 26.65 -20.52
N ALA A 216 27.45 27.58 -19.61
CA ALA A 216 27.00 28.91 -19.95
C ALA A 216 28.21 29.70 -20.49
N SER A 217 28.22 29.93 -21.79
CA SER A 217 29.13 30.83 -22.50
C SER A 217 28.98 32.26 -22.00
N GLY A 218 30.06 32.80 -21.43
CA GLY A 218 30.17 34.21 -21.18
C GLY A 218 30.17 34.99 -22.49
N LYS A 219 29.35 36.04 -22.57
CA LYS A 219 29.56 37.16 -23.46
C LYS A 219 29.78 38.40 -22.62
N GLU A 220 31.05 38.87 -22.65
CA GLU A 220 31.40 40.24 -22.34
C GLU A 220 30.65 41.19 -23.32
N GLU A 221 30.00 42.18 -22.79
CA GLU A 221 29.71 43.41 -23.52
C GLU A 221 30.10 44.60 -22.69
N THR A 222 31.16 45.25 -23.17
CA THR A 222 31.65 46.62 -22.88
C THR A 222 30.63 47.66 -23.32
N ARG A 223 30.15 48.50 -22.40
CA ARG A 223 30.12 49.97 -22.51
C ARG A 223 29.51 50.62 -21.28
#